data_218676b1a88fb4b09135306519369495
#
_entry.id   218676b1a88fb4b09135306519369495
#
_cell.length_a   1.000
_cell.length_b   1.000
_cell.length_c   1.000
_cell.angle_alpha   90.00
_cell.angle_beta   90.00
_cell.angle_gamma   90.00
#
_symmetry.space_group_name_H-M   'P 1'
#
loop_
_entity.id
_entity.type
_entity.pdbx_description
1 polymer ?
#
loop_
_entity_poly.entity_id
_entity_poly.type
_entity_poly.pdbx_seq_one_letter_code
_entity_poly.pdbx_strand_id
1 'polypeptide(L)'
;MTPRYIFRDPPLSYRIFRGLAYAVGVFIILTIIAALLLRFVPPITSGVMIERYIESQTGDLPFSKNRSKKQNYEPHYHWVPLSKIAPIMGVAVVTSEDQEFADHFGFDWEAIDKAIEYNQTHRHTRGASTISQQTAKNLFLWDGRSWIRKGLEAYFTVLIETCWSKERILEVYLNIIEFGDGIYGVESAAQHFFNKPAAQLSNDEAALLAAVLPNPHVYRADNPSAYVIERQTWILNNMHRIGGTEYIKKL
;
A
#
# COMPACT_ATOMS: atom_id res chain seq x y z
N MET A 1 -41.84 40.07 37.49
CA MET A 1 -40.76 40.36 36.51
C MET A 1 -39.99 39.06 36.33
N THR A 2 -40.16 38.40 35.17
CA THR A 2 -39.43 37.17 34.82
C THR A 2 -38.06 37.57 34.27
N PRO A 3 -36.94 36.99 34.73
CA PRO A 3 -35.62 37.32 34.20
C PRO A 3 -35.51 36.86 32.74
N ARG A 4 -35.24 37.80 31.83
CA ARG A 4 -34.85 37.47 30.45
C ARG A 4 -33.45 36.88 30.47
N TYR A 5 -33.32 35.58 30.25
CA TYR A 5 -32.03 34.94 29.97
C TYR A 5 -31.55 35.43 28.58
N ILE A 6 -30.56 36.31 28.60
CA ILE A 6 -29.86 36.75 27.39
C ILE A 6 -28.90 35.60 27.04
N PHE A 7 -29.30 34.77 26.07
CA PHE A 7 -28.37 33.78 25.47
C PHE A 7 -27.27 34.55 24.72
N ARG A 8 -26.12 34.70 25.33
CA ARG A 8 -24.95 35.22 24.63
C ARG A 8 -24.50 34.19 23.60
N ASP A 9 -24.39 34.61 22.34
CA ASP A 9 -23.79 33.74 21.31
C ASP A 9 -22.41 33.27 21.76
N PRO A 10 -22.08 31.97 21.54
CA PRO A 10 -20.79 31.45 21.93
C PRO A 10 -19.67 32.17 21.17
N PRO A 11 -18.50 32.37 21.78
CA PRO A 11 -17.39 33.06 21.17
C PRO A 11 -16.95 32.36 19.88
N LEU A 12 -16.40 33.12 18.94
CA LEU A 12 -15.96 32.61 17.62
C LEU A 12 -15.02 31.40 17.74
N SER A 13 -14.09 31.42 18.70
CA SER A 13 -13.19 30.29 18.99
C SER A 13 -13.92 29.00 19.30
N TYR A 14 -14.99 29.06 20.10
CA TYR A 14 -15.83 27.89 20.40
C TYR A 14 -16.56 27.37 19.16
N ARG A 15 -17.07 28.28 18.31
CA ARG A 15 -17.75 27.89 17.06
C ARG A 15 -16.78 27.20 16.10
N ILE A 16 -15.53 27.72 15.97
CA ILE A 16 -14.48 27.13 15.14
C ILE A 16 -14.10 25.75 15.71
N PHE A 17 -13.82 25.66 17.01
CA PHE A 17 -13.48 24.38 17.66
C PHE A 17 -14.58 23.33 17.45
N ARG A 18 -15.85 23.72 17.65
CA ARG A 18 -16.98 22.82 17.43
C ARG A 18 -17.08 22.38 15.96
N GLY A 19 -16.88 23.29 15.01
CA GLY A 19 -16.86 22.99 13.58
C GLY A 19 -15.76 21.99 13.22
N LEU A 20 -14.56 22.20 13.76
CA LEU A 20 -13.42 21.27 13.54
C LEU A 20 -13.69 19.88 14.17
N ALA A 21 -14.24 19.83 15.38
CA ALA A 21 -14.61 18.59 16.04
C ALA A 21 -15.65 17.78 15.22
N TYR A 22 -16.66 18.48 14.67
CA TYR A 22 -17.61 17.83 13.77
C TYR A 22 -16.95 17.33 12.49
N ALA A 23 -16.07 18.10 11.86
CA ALA A 23 -15.37 17.70 10.64
C ALA A 23 -14.51 16.45 10.89
N VAL A 24 -13.77 16.40 11.99
CA VAL A 24 -12.98 15.22 12.41
C VAL A 24 -13.89 14.02 12.69
N GLY A 25 -15.01 14.22 13.40
CA GLY A 25 -15.98 13.15 13.65
C GLY A 25 -16.57 12.57 12.35
N VAL A 26 -16.95 13.43 11.42
CA VAL A 26 -17.46 13.00 10.09
C VAL A 26 -16.38 12.25 9.31
N PHE A 27 -15.13 12.76 9.30
CA PHE A 27 -14.01 12.09 8.65
C PHE A 27 -13.81 10.66 9.20
N ILE A 28 -13.79 10.51 10.53
CA ILE A 28 -13.62 9.19 11.19
C ILE A 28 -14.77 8.25 10.79
N ILE A 29 -16.03 8.73 10.85
CA ILE A 29 -17.19 7.91 10.49
C ILE A 29 -17.11 7.46 9.03
N LEU A 30 -16.82 8.38 8.10
CA LEU A 30 -16.74 8.06 6.68
C LEU A 30 -15.61 7.08 6.36
N THR A 31 -14.45 7.22 6.99
CA THR A 31 -13.31 6.30 6.79
C THR A 31 -13.58 4.91 7.38
N ILE A 32 -14.26 4.82 8.52
CA ILE A 32 -14.70 3.53 9.09
C ILE A 32 -15.69 2.86 8.13
N ILE A 33 -16.69 3.59 7.63
CA ILE A 33 -17.67 3.05 6.65
C ILE A 33 -16.94 2.57 5.40
N ALA A 34 -16.01 3.36 4.86
CA ALA A 34 -15.22 2.99 3.70
C ALA A 34 -14.39 1.72 3.96
N ALA A 35 -13.71 1.61 5.10
CA ALA A 35 -12.96 0.41 5.47
C ALA A 35 -13.86 -0.83 5.60
N LEU A 36 -15.04 -0.69 6.22
CA LEU A 36 -16.00 -1.78 6.35
C LEU A 36 -16.57 -2.23 5.00
N LEU A 37 -16.84 -1.31 4.09
CA LEU A 37 -17.27 -1.63 2.72
C LEU A 37 -16.17 -2.33 1.93
N LEU A 38 -14.93 -1.81 1.97
CA LEU A 38 -13.78 -2.36 1.26
C LEU A 38 -13.28 -3.68 1.87
N ARG A 39 -13.77 -4.07 3.04
CA ARG A 39 -13.59 -5.44 3.56
C ARG A 39 -14.14 -6.50 2.60
N PHE A 40 -15.26 -6.20 1.93
CA PHE A 40 -16.01 -7.17 1.11
C PHE A 40 -16.02 -6.81 -0.37
N VAL A 41 -15.88 -5.52 -0.69
CA VAL A 41 -15.99 -5.01 -2.06
C VAL A 41 -14.58 -4.72 -2.59
N PRO A 42 -14.23 -5.19 -3.80
CA PRO A 42 -13.00 -4.82 -4.48
C PRO A 42 -12.93 -3.29 -4.68
N PRO A 43 -11.80 -2.62 -4.34
CA PRO A 43 -11.62 -1.24 -4.72
C PRO A 43 -11.55 -1.10 -6.25
N ILE A 44 -12.30 -0.16 -6.80
CA ILE A 44 -12.30 0.15 -8.25
C ILE A 44 -11.05 0.93 -8.67
N THR A 45 -10.42 1.61 -7.72
CA THR A 45 -9.18 2.38 -7.90
C THR A 45 -8.51 2.58 -6.55
N SER A 46 -7.31 3.11 -6.53
CA SER A 46 -6.57 3.46 -5.31
C SER A 46 -6.16 4.94 -5.32
N GLY A 47 -5.80 5.47 -4.15
CA GLY A 47 -5.33 6.86 -4.02
C GLY A 47 -4.13 7.14 -4.93
N VAL A 48 -3.17 6.22 -4.98
CA VAL A 48 -1.99 6.35 -5.85
C VAL A 48 -2.36 6.27 -7.34
N MET A 49 -3.30 5.40 -7.74
CA MET A 49 -3.77 5.35 -9.14
C MET A 49 -4.42 6.68 -9.56
N ILE A 50 -5.26 7.25 -8.68
CA ILE A 50 -5.90 8.56 -8.92
C ILE A 50 -4.84 9.65 -9.04
N GLU A 51 -3.88 9.69 -8.11
CA GLU A 51 -2.78 10.65 -8.15
C GLU A 51 -2.01 10.56 -9.46
N ARG A 52 -1.60 9.37 -9.89
CA ARG A 52 -0.89 9.16 -11.14
C ARG A 52 -1.70 9.57 -12.37
N TYR A 53 -2.99 9.31 -12.36
CA TYR A 53 -3.88 9.75 -13.43
C TYR A 53 -3.95 11.29 -13.50
N ILE A 54 -4.10 11.97 -12.36
CA ILE A 54 -4.12 13.44 -12.31
C ILE A 54 -2.77 14.01 -12.75
N GLU A 55 -1.64 13.45 -12.29
CA GLU A 55 -0.29 13.83 -12.72
C GLU A 55 -0.14 13.74 -14.26
N SER A 56 -0.64 12.68 -14.84
CA SER A 56 -0.55 12.48 -16.30
C SER A 56 -1.30 13.54 -17.10
N GLN A 57 -2.41 14.06 -16.54
CA GLN A 57 -3.24 15.08 -17.20
C GLN A 57 -2.71 16.51 -16.98
N THR A 58 -2.21 16.82 -15.79
CA THR A 58 -1.83 18.17 -15.39
C THR A 58 -0.35 18.48 -15.58
N GLY A 59 0.49 17.46 -15.59
CA GLY A 59 1.94 17.58 -15.71
C GLY A 59 2.67 17.92 -14.41
N ASP A 60 1.96 18.38 -13.38
CA ASP A 60 2.53 18.71 -12.06
C ASP A 60 1.50 18.50 -10.97
N LEU A 61 1.81 17.64 -9.99
CA LEU A 61 1.22 17.71 -8.67
C LEU A 61 2.26 18.26 -7.67
N PRO A 62 1.84 19.08 -6.69
CA PRO A 62 2.75 19.74 -5.76
C PRO A 62 3.60 18.78 -4.91
N PHE A 63 3.36 17.49 -4.97
CA PHE A 63 4.04 16.46 -4.17
C PHE A 63 4.90 15.49 -5.00
N SER A 64 4.86 15.57 -6.35
CA SER A 64 5.62 14.71 -7.24
C SER A 64 6.98 15.31 -7.57
N LYS A 65 8.04 14.52 -7.42
CA LYS A 65 9.39 14.88 -7.86
C LYS A 65 9.65 14.33 -9.26
N ASN A 66 9.68 15.23 -10.25
CA ASN A 66 10.24 14.98 -11.60
C ASN A 66 9.66 13.78 -12.36
N ARG A 67 8.49 13.93 -12.97
CA ARG A 67 8.08 13.07 -14.09
C ARG A 67 7.64 13.92 -15.26
N SER A 68 8.29 13.66 -16.40
CA SER A 68 7.87 14.21 -17.69
C SER A 68 6.45 13.76 -17.98
N LYS A 69 5.62 14.68 -18.54
CA LYS A 69 4.29 14.37 -19.06
C LYS A 69 4.39 13.13 -19.96
N LYS A 70 3.83 12.00 -19.52
CA LYS A 70 3.59 10.87 -20.40
C LYS A 70 2.31 11.17 -21.15
N GLN A 71 2.42 11.54 -22.43
CA GLN A 71 1.28 11.47 -23.33
C GLN A 71 0.78 10.02 -23.34
N ASN A 72 -0.53 9.82 -23.07
CA ASN A 72 -1.21 8.52 -23.01
C ASN A 72 -0.84 7.63 -21.80
N TYR A 73 -0.99 8.16 -20.58
CA TYR A 73 -0.99 7.30 -19.41
C TYR A 73 -2.32 6.53 -19.33
N GLU A 74 -2.26 5.23 -19.52
CA GLU A 74 -3.38 4.32 -19.34
C GLU A 74 -3.03 3.34 -18.21
N PRO A 75 -3.69 3.44 -17.04
CA PRO A 75 -3.46 2.50 -15.95
C PRO A 75 -4.03 1.12 -16.32
N HIS A 76 -3.17 0.11 -16.32
CA HIS A 76 -3.57 -1.28 -16.41
C HIS A 76 -3.90 -1.79 -15.02
N TYR A 77 -5.17 -1.99 -14.74
CA TYR A 77 -5.67 -2.49 -13.47
C TYR A 77 -6.75 -3.54 -13.70
N HIS A 78 -6.52 -4.74 -13.19
CA HIS A 78 -7.47 -5.83 -13.22
C HIS A 78 -7.51 -6.55 -11.88
N TRP A 79 -8.62 -6.42 -11.18
CA TRP A 79 -8.83 -7.08 -9.88
C TRP A 79 -9.08 -8.58 -10.06
N VAL A 80 -8.40 -9.40 -9.28
CA VAL A 80 -8.71 -10.84 -9.11
C VAL A 80 -8.74 -11.20 -7.62
N PRO A 81 -9.65 -12.08 -7.17
CA PRO A 81 -9.65 -12.54 -5.79
C PRO A 81 -8.38 -13.34 -5.48
N LEU A 82 -7.98 -13.37 -4.20
CA LEU A 82 -6.77 -14.06 -3.76
C LEU A 82 -6.74 -15.53 -4.21
N SER A 83 -7.89 -16.19 -4.27
CA SER A 83 -8.06 -17.56 -4.78
C SER A 83 -7.71 -17.74 -6.28
N LYS A 84 -7.60 -16.66 -7.02
CA LYS A 84 -7.18 -16.63 -8.44
C LYS A 84 -5.74 -16.13 -8.63
N ILE A 85 -5.02 -15.93 -7.57
CA ILE A 85 -3.60 -15.62 -7.57
C ILE A 85 -2.84 -16.87 -7.13
N ALA A 86 -1.75 -17.19 -7.81
CA ALA A 86 -0.90 -18.30 -7.38
C ALA A 86 -0.42 -18.04 -5.92
N PRO A 87 -0.62 -18.95 -4.97
CA PRO A 87 -0.26 -18.74 -3.56
C PRO A 87 1.21 -18.34 -3.39
N ILE A 88 2.05 -18.81 -4.29
CA ILE A 88 3.47 -18.48 -4.27
C ILE A 88 3.75 -16.99 -4.47
N MET A 89 2.85 -16.23 -5.10
CA MET A 89 3.00 -14.78 -5.23
C MET A 89 2.86 -14.07 -3.87
N GLY A 90 1.90 -14.49 -3.05
CA GLY A 90 1.77 -14.00 -1.68
C GLY A 90 3.01 -14.32 -0.85
N VAL A 91 3.53 -15.55 -0.97
CA VAL A 91 4.78 -15.94 -0.31
C VAL A 91 5.96 -15.07 -0.74
N ALA A 92 6.13 -14.82 -2.05
CA ALA A 92 7.22 -13.99 -2.56
C ALA A 92 7.17 -12.57 -2.03
N VAL A 93 5.97 -11.97 -1.99
CA VAL A 93 5.76 -10.62 -1.49
C VAL A 93 6.00 -10.53 0.02
N VAL A 94 5.46 -11.45 0.80
CA VAL A 94 5.70 -11.50 2.26
C VAL A 94 7.19 -11.69 2.55
N THR A 95 7.87 -12.61 1.83
CA THR A 95 9.31 -12.81 1.98
C THR A 95 10.11 -11.54 1.67
N SER A 96 9.70 -10.78 0.65
CA SER A 96 10.40 -9.58 0.20
C SER A 96 10.17 -8.37 1.09
N GLU A 97 8.93 -8.16 1.53
CA GLU A 97 8.48 -6.90 2.11
C GLU A 97 8.22 -6.98 3.62
N ASP A 98 7.77 -8.15 4.14
CA ASP A 98 7.23 -8.19 5.49
C ASP A 98 7.15 -9.65 6.01
N GLN A 99 8.28 -10.21 6.45
CA GLN A 99 8.36 -11.63 6.82
C GLN A 99 7.52 -12.03 8.04
N GLU A 100 7.26 -11.07 8.93
CA GLU A 100 6.45 -11.23 10.14
C GLU A 100 5.00 -10.75 9.95
N PHE A 101 4.53 -10.67 8.69
CA PHE A 101 3.22 -10.08 8.35
C PHE A 101 2.06 -10.70 9.13
N ALA A 102 2.08 -12.01 9.38
CA ALA A 102 1.03 -12.70 10.15
C ALA A 102 1.05 -12.37 11.64
N ASP A 103 2.21 -11.98 12.19
CA ASP A 103 2.47 -11.97 13.62
C ASP A 103 2.37 -10.57 14.25
N HIS A 104 2.38 -9.49 13.45
CA HIS A 104 2.25 -8.14 13.95
C HIS A 104 0.89 -7.51 13.62
N PHE A 105 0.49 -6.47 14.36
CA PHE A 105 -0.72 -5.67 14.12
C PHE A 105 -0.37 -4.38 13.37
N GLY A 106 -0.04 -4.51 12.09
CA GLY A 106 0.21 -3.41 11.16
C GLY A 106 1.58 -2.74 11.26
N PHE A 107 2.31 -2.93 12.35
CA PHE A 107 3.63 -2.34 12.59
C PHE A 107 4.59 -3.40 13.10
N ASP A 108 5.69 -3.59 12.40
CA ASP A 108 6.81 -4.41 12.86
C ASP A 108 7.79 -3.52 13.62
N TRP A 109 7.64 -3.51 14.94
CA TRP A 109 8.48 -2.67 15.82
C TRP A 109 9.93 -3.11 15.82
N GLU A 110 10.19 -4.41 15.69
CA GLU A 110 11.57 -4.94 15.64
C GLU A 110 12.26 -4.52 14.33
N ALA A 111 11.57 -4.60 13.20
CA ALA A 111 12.10 -4.11 11.93
C ALA A 111 12.32 -2.59 11.94
N ILE A 112 11.44 -1.81 12.61
CA ILE A 112 11.60 -0.37 12.79
C ILE A 112 12.88 -0.06 13.59
N ASP A 113 13.09 -0.72 14.71
CA ASP A 113 14.28 -0.52 15.55
C ASP A 113 15.56 -0.89 14.79
N LYS A 114 15.58 -2.02 14.12
CA LYS A 114 16.70 -2.45 13.25
C LYS A 114 16.98 -1.46 12.12
N ALA A 115 15.92 -0.88 11.53
CA ALA A 115 16.07 0.09 10.46
C ALA A 115 16.62 1.42 11.00
N ILE A 116 16.20 1.87 12.18
CA ILE A 116 16.73 3.08 12.84
C ILE A 116 18.22 2.90 13.11
N GLU A 117 18.65 1.79 13.70
CA GLU A 117 20.04 1.48 14.00
C GLU A 117 20.89 1.44 12.72
N TYR A 118 20.42 0.73 11.69
CA TYR A 118 21.09 0.66 10.40
C TYR A 118 21.26 2.05 9.75
N ASN A 119 20.21 2.87 9.77
CA ASN A 119 20.21 4.20 9.13
C ASN A 119 21.10 5.23 9.84
N GLN A 120 21.48 4.99 11.10
CA GLN A 120 22.47 5.81 11.81
C GLN A 120 23.90 5.59 11.31
N THR A 121 24.20 4.41 10.78
CA THR A 121 25.56 3.99 10.42
C THR A 121 25.81 3.87 8.92
N HIS A 122 24.73 3.84 8.11
CA HIS A 122 24.81 3.60 6.68
C HIS A 122 24.23 4.77 5.87
N ARG A 123 24.82 5.06 4.69
CA ARG A 123 24.33 6.10 3.77
C ARG A 123 23.02 5.72 3.06
N HIS A 124 22.79 4.43 2.83
CA HIS A 124 21.56 3.93 2.23
C HIS A 124 20.53 3.64 3.33
N THR A 125 19.39 4.30 3.23
CA THR A 125 18.32 4.11 4.19
C THR A 125 17.58 2.78 3.95
N ARG A 126 17.43 2.00 5.03
CA ARG A 126 16.57 0.82 5.05
C ARG A 126 15.16 1.25 5.44
N GLY A 127 14.16 0.81 4.69
CA GLY A 127 12.74 0.95 5.06
C GLY A 127 12.30 -0.18 6.01
N ALA A 128 11.27 0.11 6.80
CA ALA A 128 10.62 -0.86 7.69
C ALA A 128 9.09 -0.72 7.58
N SER A 129 8.58 -0.39 6.39
CA SER A 129 7.14 -0.30 6.16
C SER A 129 6.57 -1.68 5.87
N THR A 130 5.56 -2.07 6.61
CA THR A 130 4.85 -3.35 6.48
C THR A 130 3.91 -3.38 5.27
N ILE A 131 3.45 -4.57 4.88
CA ILE A 131 2.42 -4.74 3.85
C ILE A 131 1.15 -3.96 4.22
N SER A 132 0.74 -3.97 5.49
CA SER A 132 -0.42 -3.21 5.96
C SER A 132 -0.25 -1.70 5.79
N GLN A 133 0.92 -1.15 6.13
CA GLN A 133 1.23 0.26 5.93
C GLN A 133 1.25 0.64 4.44
N GLN A 134 1.83 -0.23 3.60
CA GLN A 134 1.85 -0.02 2.16
C GLN A 134 0.44 -0.10 1.56
N THR A 135 -0.41 -1.02 2.03
CA THR A 135 -1.81 -1.12 1.63
C THR A 135 -2.58 0.14 2.00
N ALA A 136 -2.47 0.59 3.25
CA ALA A 136 -3.11 1.81 3.73
C ALA A 136 -2.67 3.04 2.92
N LYS A 137 -1.35 3.19 2.68
CA LYS A 137 -0.81 4.27 1.86
C LYS A 137 -1.37 4.24 0.44
N ASN A 138 -1.22 3.11 -0.26
CA ASN A 138 -1.58 3.04 -1.67
C ASN A 138 -3.09 3.18 -1.90
N LEU A 139 -3.92 2.65 -1.00
CA LEU A 139 -5.37 2.66 -1.14
C LEU A 139 -6.00 4.03 -0.84
N PHE A 140 -5.59 4.67 0.25
CA PHE A 140 -6.27 5.84 0.80
C PHE A 140 -5.51 7.16 0.66
N LEU A 141 -4.21 7.11 0.37
CA LEU A 141 -3.35 8.29 0.39
C LEU A 141 -2.66 8.51 -0.95
N TRP A 142 -1.72 9.42 -0.94
CA TRP A 142 -0.91 9.83 -2.10
C TRP A 142 0.57 9.50 -1.88
N ASP A 143 1.33 9.53 -2.98
CA ASP A 143 2.77 9.30 -2.95
C ASP A 143 3.50 10.63 -2.66
N GLY A 144 4.01 10.80 -1.46
CA GLY A 144 4.70 12.00 -1.04
C GLY A 144 5.32 11.81 0.33
N ARG A 145 6.22 12.73 0.71
CA ARG A 145 6.90 12.68 2.00
C ARG A 145 6.44 13.85 2.87
N SER A 146 5.51 13.60 3.78
CA SER A 146 5.14 14.54 4.83
C SER A 146 4.77 13.81 6.13
N TRP A 147 4.98 14.46 7.26
CA TRP A 147 4.61 13.91 8.57
C TRP A 147 3.10 13.73 8.71
N ILE A 148 2.31 14.63 8.11
CA ILE A 148 0.84 14.54 8.11
C ILE A 148 0.42 13.29 7.36
N ARG A 149 0.97 13.05 6.15
CA ARG A 149 0.67 11.83 5.39
C ARG A 149 1.08 10.57 6.18
N LYS A 150 2.26 10.58 6.85
CA LYS A 150 2.71 9.44 7.65
C LYS A 150 1.80 9.20 8.87
N GLY A 151 1.26 10.26 9.48
CA GLY A 151 0.23 10.13 10.53
C GLY A 151 -1.07 9.52 10.01
N LEU A 152 -1.54 9.95 8.83
CA LEU A 152 -2.71 9.36 8.18
C LEU A 152 -2.47 7.90 7.76
N GLU A 153 -1.27 7.57 7.28
CA GLU A 153 -0.88 6.19 6.97
C GLU A 153 -1.00 5.31 8.21
N ALA A 154 -0.46 5.76 9.35
CA ALA A 154 -0.61 5.02 10.61
C ALA A 154 -2.08 4.87 11.04
N TYR A 155 -2.88 5.93 10.92
CA TYR A 155 -4.32 5.86 11.19
C TYR A 155 -5.03 4.81 10.33
N PHE A 156 -4.83 4.85 8.99
CA PHE A 156 -5.46 3.89 8.09
C PHE A 156 -4.90 2.47 8.28
N THR A 157 -3.64 2.31 8.66
CA THR A 157 -3.06 1.00 9.00
C THR A 157 -3.80 0.37 10.17
N VAL A 158 -3.98 1.10 11.28
CA VAL A 158 -4.75 0.62 12.42
C VAL A 158 -6.19 0.31 12.03
N LEU A 159 -6.79 1.14 11.19
CA LEU A 159 -8.17 0.98 10.75
C LEU A 159 -8.35 -0.33 9.95
N ILE A 160 -7.51 -0.59 8.94
CA ILE A 160 -7.61 -1.82 8.14
C ILE A 160 -7.26 -3.06 8.97
N GLU A 161 -6.26 -3.02 9.84
CA GLU A 161 -5.91 -4.13 10.73
C GLU A 161 -7.06 -4.47 11.71
N THR A 162 -7.80 -3.46 12.15
CA THR A 162 -8.97 -3.67 13.01
C THR A 162 -10.16 -4.25 12.25
N CYS A 163 -10.35 -3.85 10.99
CA CYS A 163 -11.55 -4.18 10.21
C CYS A 163 -11.38 -5.41 9.31
N TRP A 164 -10.15 -5.75 8.88
CA TRP A 164 -9.87 -6.78 7.87
C TRP A 164 -9.05 -7.93 8.45
N SER A 165 -9.13 -9.10 7.82
CA SER A 165 -8.18 -10.20 8.06
C SER A 165 -6.85 -9.93 7.33
N LYS A 166 -5.77 -10.56 7.76
CA LYS A 166 -4.48 -10.53 7.06
C LYS A 166 -4.61 -11.00 5.61
N GLU A 167 -5.42 -12.03 5.38
CA GLU A 167 -5.74 -12.50 4.03
C GLU A 167 -6.34 -11.40 3.17
N ARG A 168 -7.30 -10.60 3.70
CA ARG A 168 -7.90 -9.48 2.97
C ARG A 168 -6.91 -8.35 2.73
N ILE A 169 -6.06 -8.03 3.69
CA ILE A 169 -5.02 -7.01 3.52
C ILE A 169 -4.06 -7.43 2.39
N LEU A 170 -3.61 -8.68 2.39
CA LEU A 170 -2.74 -9.22 1.34
C LEU A 170 -3.44 -9.24 -0.02
N GLU A 171 -4.70 -9.64 -0.09
CA GLU A 171 -5.50 -9.62 -1.31
C GLU A 171 -5.58 -8.22 -1.92
N VAL A 172 -5.90 -7.22 -1.11
CA VAL A 172 -5.97 -5.82 -1.55
C VAL A 172 -4.59 -5.35 -1.98
N TYR A 173 -3.55 -5.61 -1.19
CA TYR A 173 -2.17 -5.26 -1.52
C TYR A 173 -1.77 -5.78 -2.91
N LEU A 174 -1.90 -7.08 -3.14
CA LEU A 174 -1.53 -7.73 -4.39
C LEU A 174 -2.28 -7.18 -5.61
N ASN A 175 -3.45 -6.61 -5.41
CA ASN A 175 -4.23 -6.03 -6.48
C ASN A 175 -3.96 -4.54 -6.74
N ILE A 176 -3.50 -3.77 -5.75
CA ILE A 176 -3.35 -2.31 -5.93
C ILE A 176 -1.90 -1.83 -6.03
N ILE A 177 -0.93 -2.67 -5.68
CA ILE A 177 0.48 -2.28 -5.75
C ILE A 177 0.94 -2.14 -7.20
N GLU A 178 1.82 -1.17 -7.46
CA GLU A 178 2.41 -0.93 -8.78
C GLU A 178 3.61 -1.85 -9.01
N PHE A 179 3.63 -2.57 -10.13
CA PHE A 179 4.71 -3.47 -10.56
C PHE A 179 5.55 -2.92 -11.72
N GLY A 180 5.11 -1.82 -12.29
CA GLY A 180 5.74 -1.12 -13.40
C GLY A 180 4.95 0.15 -13.68
N ASP A 181 5.47 1.02 -14.53
CA ASP A 181 4.86 2.32 -14.81
C ASP A 181 3.43 2.17 -15.37
N GLY A 182 2.42 2.42 -14.52
CA GLY A 182 1.00 2.27 -14.82
C GLY A 182 0.48 0.83 -14.77
N ILE A 183 1.26 -0.14 -14.27
CA ILE A 183 0.85 -1.54 -14.18
C ILE A 183 0.52 -1.84 -12.72
N TYR A 184 -0.77 -1.92 -12.42
CA TYR A 184 -1.28 -2.13 -11.06
C TYR A 184 -1.90 -3.51 -10.88
N GLY A 185 -1.47 -4.15 -9.80
CA GLY A 185 -1.94 -5.46 -9.42
C GLY A 185 -1.27 -6.61 -10.15
N VAL A 186 -1.23 -7.74 -9.46
CA VAL A 186 -0.51 -8.94 -9.91
C VAL A 186 -1.08 -9.54 -11.18
N GLU A 187 -2.40 -9.46 -11.42
CA GLU A 187 -3.00 -9.97 -12.66
C GLU A 187 -2.53 -9.16 -13.86
N SER A 188 -2.59 -7.82 -13.77
CA SER A 188 -2.07 -6.95 -14.83
C SER A 188 -0.58 -7.16 -15.07
N ALA A 189 0.20 -7.35 -13.99
CA ALA A 189 1.64 -7.62 -14.09
C ALA A 189 1.92 -8.97 -14.77
N ALA A 190 1.20 -10.03 -14.37
CA ALA A 190 1.37 -11.36 -14.94
C ALA A 190 1.03 -11.38 -16.45
N GLN A 191 -0.04 -10.70 -16.83
CA GLN A 191 -0.43 -10.55 -18.25
C GLN A 191 0.62 -9.74 -19.02
N HIS A 192 1.05 -8.62 -18.48
CA HIS A 192 1.96 -7.71 -19.16
C HIS A 192 3.37 -8.30 -19.35
N PHE A 193 3.95 -8.88 -18.28
CA PHE A 193 5.34 -9.34 -18.31
C PHE A 193 5.49 -10.79 -18.78
N PHE A 194 4.48 -11.65 -18.56
CA PHE A 194 4.59 -13.09 -18.81
C PHE A 194 3.50 -13.65 -19.74
N ASN A 195 2.54 -12.83 -20.16
CA ASN A 195 1.43 -13.21 -21.03
C ASN A 195 0.63 -14.41 -20.48
N LYS A 196 0.37 -14.43 -19.19
CA LYS A 196 -0.40 -15.46 -18.48
C LYS A 196 -1.17 -14.89 -17.30
N PRO A 197 -2.22 -15.58 -16.78
CA PRO A 197 -2.94 -15.16 -15.59
C PRO A 197 -2.09 -15.32 -14.34
N ALA A 198 -2.37 -14.48 -13.30
CA ALA A 198 -1.68 -14.53 -12.01
C ALA A 198 -1.75 -15.90 -11.33
N ALA A 199 -2.80 -16.69 -11.59
CA ALA A 199 -2.95 -18.06 -11.09
C ALA A 199 -1.87 -19.03 -11.58
N GLN A 200 -1.15 -18.70 -12.67
CA GLN A 200 -0.15 -19.56 -13.32
C GLN A 200 1.29 -19.06 -13.10
N LEU A 201 1.50 -18.08 -12.22
CA LEU A 201 2.84 -17.60 -11.90
C LEU A 201 3.69 -18.72 -11.30
N SER A 202 4.89 -18.89 -11.84
CA SER A 202 5.93 -19.77 -11.29
C SER A 202 6.62 -19.11 -10.08
N ASN A 203 7.42 -19.88 -9.35
CA ASN A 203 8.22 -19.37 -8.25
C ASN A 203 9.18 -18.25 -8.70
N ASP A 204 9.84 -18.45 -9.86
CA ASP A 204 10.79 -17.49 -10.41
C ASP A 204 10.11 -16.19 -10.82
N GLU A 205 8.93 -16.26 -11.45
CA GLU A 205 8.16 -15.10 -11.87
C GLU A 205 7.58 -14.34 -10.67
N ALA A 206 7.05 -15.04 -9.68
CA ALA A 206 6.56 -14.44 -8.44
C ALA A 206 7.69 -13.72 -7.70
N ALA A 207 8.86 -14.34 -7.58
CA ALA A 207 10.02 -13.73 -6.95
C ALA A 207 10.55 -12.54 -7.75
N LEU A 208 10.50 -12.57 -9.09
CA LEU A 208 10.89 -11.46 -9.95
C LEU A 208 9.95 -10.26 -9.78
N LEU A 209 8.62 -10.50 -9.75
CA LEU A 209 7.64 -9.43 -9.47
C LEU A 209 7.84 -8.84 -8.07
N ALA A 210 8.10 -9.67 -7.06
CA ALA A 210 8.39 -9.16 -5.71
C ALA A 210 9.71 -8.37 -5.65
N ALA A 211 10.70 -8.72 -6.46
CA ALA A 211 11.98 -8.05 -6.50
C ALA A 211 11.94 -6.62 -7.05
N VAL A 212 10.94 -6.27 -7.88
CA VAL A 212 10.80 -4.92 -8.45
C VAL A 212 10.00 -3.95 -7.56
N LEU A 213 9.26 -4.44 -6.58
CA LEU A 213 8.37 -3.64 -5.71
C LEU A 213 9.04 -2.44 -5.01
N PRO A 214 10.30 -2.50 -4.57
CA PRO A 214 10.92 -1.35 -3.89
C PRO A 214 11.01 -0.11 -4.77
N ASN A 215 11.09 -0.25 -6.09
CA ASN A 215 11.08 0.87 -7.04
C ASN A 215 10.65 0.42 -8.44
N PRO A 216 9.35 0.22 -8.70
CA PRO A 216 8.83 -0.36 -9.93
C PRO A 216 9.03 0.53 -11.17
N HIS A 217 9.42 1.79 -10.98
CA HIS A 217 9.75 2.71 -12.08
C HIS A 217 11.19 2.58 -12.56
N VAL A 218 12.06 2.01 -11.73
CA VAL A 218 13.50 1.81 -12.02
C VAL A 218 13.78 0.32 -12.25
N TYR A 219 13.21 -0.52 -11.42
CA TYR A 219 13.37 -1.96 -11.50
C TYR A 219 12.33 -2.54 -12.46
N ARG A 220 12.79 -3.24 -13.47
CA ARG A 220 11.94 -3.74 -14.54
C ARG A 220 11.93 -5.27 -14.55
N ALA A 221 10.73 -5.86 -14.62
CA ALA A 221 10.59 -7.31 -14.69
C ALA A 221 10.86 -7.85 -16.11
N ASP A 222 10.61 -7.05 -17.15
CA ASP A 222 10.88 -7.38 -18.55
C ASP A 222 12.35 -7.25 -18.97
N ASN A 223 13.15 -6.48 -18.20
CA ASN A 223 14.58 -6.31 -18.42
C ASN A 223 15.29 -6.13 -17.07
N PRO A 224 15.40 -7.22 -16.26
CA PRO A 224 15.92 -7.14 -14.90
C PRO A 224 17.42 -6.83 -14.88
N SER A 225 17.80 -5.85 -14.07
CA SER A 225 19.22 -5.55 -13.79
C SER A 225 19.87 -6.64 -12.93
N ALA A 226 21.21 -6.64 -12.86
CA ALA A 226 21.94 -7.58 -11.98
C ALA A 226 21.43 -7.51 -10.52
N TYR A 227 21.13 -6.32 -10.02
CA TYR A 227 20.54 -6.14 -8.67
C TYR A 227 19.16 -6.83 -8.55
N VAL A 228 18.30 -6.70 -9.54
CA VAL A 228 16.97 -7.34 -9.52
C VAL A 228 17.08 -8.86 -9.53
N ILE A 229 18.03 -9.41 -10.31
CA ILE A 229 18.31 -10.86 -10.37
C ILE A 229 18.86 -11.37 -9.03
N GLU A 230 19.79 -10.63 -8.42
CA GLU A 230 20.30 -10.96 -7.08
C GLU A 230 19.18 -10.96 -6.03
N ARG A 231 18.33 -9.94 -6.04
CA ARG A 231 17.18 -9.84 -5.14
C ARG A 231 16.15 -10.96 -5.38
N GLN A 232 15.84 -11.27 -6.65
CA GLN A 232 15.00 -12.42 -7.01
C GLN A 232 15.55 -13.72 -6.43
N THR A 233 16.85 -13.97 -6.61
CA THR A 233 17.54 -15.16 -6.07
C THR A 233 17.44 -15.20 -4.56
N TRP A 234 17.63 -14.06 -3.89
CA TRP A 234 17.49 -13.97 -2.45
C TRP A 234 16.06 -14.32 -1.99
N ILE A 235 15.03 -13.78 -2.68
CA ILE A 235 13.63 -14.08 -2.39
C ILE A 235 13.36 -15.57 -2.55
N LEU A 236 13.73 -16.17 -3.69
CA LEU A 236 13.56 -17.61 -3.96
C LEU A 236 14.18 -18.48 -2.85
N ASN A 237 15.39 -18.14 -2.42
CA ASN A 237 16.08 -18.88 -1.37
C ASN A 237 15.45 -18.73 0.03
N ASN A 238 14.63 -17.69 0.24
CA ASN A 238 14.02 -17.43 1.55
C ASN A 238 12.52 -17.76 1.62
N MET A 239 11.82 -17.93 0.48
CA MET A 239 10.39 -18.24 0.45
C MET A 239 10.02 -19.51 1.23
N HIS A 240 10.91 -20.53 1.24
CA HIS A 240 10.66 -21.75 2.02
C HIS A 240 10.89 -21.55 3.52
N ARG A 241 11.71 -20.58 3.94
CA ARG A 241 12.03 -20.33 5.36
C ARG A 241 10.83 -19.78 6.12
N ILE A 242 9.95 -19.01 5.48
CA ILE A 242 8.72 -18.51 6.08
C ILE A 242 7.58 -19.55 6.08
N GLY A 243 7.82 -20.77 5.53
CA GLY A 243 6.84 -21.86 5.48
C GLY A 243 6.22 -22.10 4.10
N GLY A 244 6.71 -21.41 3.05
CA GLY A 244 6.19 -21.59 1.69
C GLY A 244 4.69 -21.28 1.60
N THR A 245 3.97 -21.99 0.73
CA THR A 245 2.52 -21.76 0.51
C THR A 245 1.65 -22.08 1.73
N GLU A 246 2.14 -22.84 2.71
CA GLU A 246 1.42 -23.09 3.96
C GLU A 246 1.29 -21.83 4.82
N TYR A 247 2.22 -20.88 4.68
CA TYR A 247 2.11 -19.58 5.34
C TYR A 247 0.84 -18.84 4.93
N ILE A 248 0.55 -18.79 3.62
CA ILE A 248 -0.65 -18.08 3.10
C ILE A 248 -1.95 -18.73 3.56
N LYS A 249 -1.96 -20.06 3.76
CA LYS A 249 -3.14 -20.77 4.25
C LYS A 249 -3.46 -20.49 5.72
N LYS A 250 -2.54 -19.91 6.46
CA LYS A 250 -2.69 -19.57 7.89
C LYS A 250 -3.16 -18.14 8.13
N LEU A 251 -3.15 -17.27 7.12
CA LEU A 251 -3.62 -15.88 7.20
C LEU A 251 -5.14 -15.81 7.30
#